data_cd408ddc54edc098f76089e5cf3d9e18
#
_entry.id   cd408ddc54edc098f76089e5cf3d9e18
#
_cell.length_a   1.000
_cell.length_b   1.000
_cell.length_c   1.000
_cell.angle_alpha   90.00
_cell.angle_beta   90.00
_cell.angle_gamma   90.00
#
_symmetry.space_group_name_H-M   'P 1'
#
loop_
_entity.id
_entity.type
_entity.pdbx_description
1 polymer ?
#
loop_
_entity_poly.entity_id
_entity_poly.type
_entity_poly.pdbx_seq_one_letter_code
_entity_poly.pdbx_strand_id
1 'polypeptide(L)'
;SKNTVQVGKNLVANFVTGGDAYSAVAGEGNAHNNTVVLGENAKVAGNIIGGSALTKANNNTVVLHKGFHIGGVGGGSAQNESSNNTVTLFAGTVDNNIAGGTSFHSKGNVLNLGTAKEGIEMNKLKAEEVLNFDTINFYLPDNVRHNDTVLNLSTSYLQLGNTTMNAYVPGNANLHSGDVVHLIKANDGLFWSGKGNVYQGITLAHDLASIALTADNKNLDLTFKRSNQQKITPVTDSKTKPVVNTNTTATKPVVNTNTTVTK
;
A
#
# COMPACT_ATOMS: atom_id res chain seq x y z
N SER A 1 6.63 -5.34 -27.52
CA SER A 1 6.62 -3.88 -27.73
C SER A 1 6.67 -3.17 -26.38
N LYS A 2 7.35 -2.05 -26.28
CA LYS A 2 7.42 -1.19 -25.10
C LYS A 2 6.72 0.12 -25.44
N ASN A 3 5.49 0.31 -24.95
CA ASN A 3 4.72 1.52 -25.18
C ASN A 3 4.43 2.21 -23.85
N THR A 4 4.27 3.53 -23.89
CA THR A 4 3.81 4.31 -22.75
C THR A 4 2.60 5.14 -23.18
N VAL A 5 1.48 4.93 -22.47
CA VAL A 5 0.28 5.74 -22.59
C VAL A 5 0.18 6.57 -21.32
N GLN A 6 0.41 7.86 -21.43
CA GLN A 6 0.25 8.80 -20.34
C GLN A 6 -0.90 9.73 -20.63
N VAL A 7 -1.86 9.76 -19.74
CA VAL A 7 -3.07 10.54 -19.89
C VAL A 7 -3.14 11.57 -18.76
N GLY A 8 -3.45 12.80 -19.13
CA GLY A 8 -3.60 13.91 -18.19
C GLY A 8 -4.82 13.76 -17.26
N LYS A 9 -5.01 14.77 -16.42
CA LYS A 9 -6.17 14.85 -15.50
C LYS A 9 -7.49 14.97 -16.27
N ASN A 10 -8.58 14.50 -15.64
CA ASN A 10 -9.96 14.64 -16.13
C ASN A 10 -10.22 13.98 -17.51
N LEU A 11 -9.47 12.93 -17.84
CA LEU A 11 -9.74 12.13 -19.04
C LEU A 11 -11.15 11.56 -19.00
N VAL A 12 -11.83 11.56 -20.14
CA VAL A 12 -13.02 10.75 -20.41
C VAL A 12 -12.74 9.89 -21.63
N ALA A 13 -12.84 8.57 -21.48
CA ALA A 13 -12.58 7.60 -22.54
C ALA A 13 -13.48 6.36 -22.40
N ASN A 14 -13.59 5.58 -23.46
CA ASN A 14 -14.27 4.29 -23.40
C ASN A 14 -13.34 3.17 -22.95
N PHE A 15 -12.13 3.11 -23.50
CA PHE A 15 -11.10 2.13 -23.19
C PHE A 15 -9.71 2.76 -23.20
N VAL A 16 -8.77 2.19 -22.45
CA VAL A 16 -7.35 2.55 -22.52
C VAL A 16 -6.53 1.27 -22.49
N THR A 17 -5.67 1.09 -23.51
CA THR A 17 -4.77 -0.05 -23.60
C THR A 17 -3.35 0.43 -23.85
N GLY A 18 -2.37 -0.08 -23.06
CA GLY A 18 -0.96 0.27 -23.20
C GLY A 18 -0.31 -0.31 -24.44
N GLY A 19 -0.67 -1.53 -24.80
CA GLY A 19 -0.22 -2.20 -26.04
C GLY A 19 -1.18 -3.29 -26.42
N ASP A 20 -1.45 -3.37 -27.71
CA ASP A 20 -2.32 -4.39 -28.28
C ASP A 20 -1.56 -5.18 -29.35
N ALA A 21 -1.60 -6.50 -29.28
CA ALA A 21 -0.83 -7.38 -30.15
C ALA A 21 -1.63 -8.64 -30.51
N TYR A 22 -2.31 -8.55 -31.65
CA TYR A 22 -2.97 -9.70 -32.27
C TYR A 22 -2.19 -10.14 -33.50
N SER A 23 -1.81 -11.43 -33.55
CA SER A 23 -1.20 -12.04 -34.71
C SER A 23 -2.02 -13.25 -35.14
N ALA A 24 -2.23 -13.42 -36.45
CA ALA A 24 -2.86 -14.60 -37.00
C ALA A 24 -1.94 -15.85 -36.89
N VAL A 25 -0.66 -15.65 -36.57
CA VAL A 25 0.32 -16.73 -36.42
C VAL A 25 0.36 -17.14 -34.94
N ALA A 26 0.14 -18.42 -34.69
CA ALA A 26 0.15 -18.96 -33.34
C ALA A 26 1.52 -18.71 -32.67
N GLY A 27 1.50 -18.13 -31.47
CA GLY A 27 2.68 -17.85 -30.66
C GLY A 27 3.31 -16.46 -30.85
N GLU A 28 2.82 -15.61 -31.79
CA GLU A 28 3.41 -14.30 -32.08
C GLU A 28 2.71 -13.10 -31.43
N GLY A 29 1.47 -13.24 -30.98
CA GLY A 29 0.70 -12.14 -30.37
C GLY A 29 1.16 -11.85 -28.93
N ASN A 30 2.18 -10.98 -28.73
CA ASN A 30 2.76 -10.66 -27.43
C ASN A 30 2.75 -9.17 -27.12
N ALA A 31 2.21 -8.77 -25.96
CA ALA A 31 2.18 -7.41 -25.45
C ALA A 31 2.98 -7.29 -24.14
N HIS A 32 4.20 -6.78 -24.21
CA HIS A 32 5.11 -6.75 -23.06
C HIS A 32 5.61 -5.34 -22.75
N ASN A 33 5.93 -5.12 -21.46
CA ASN A 33 6.61 -3.92 -20.97
C ASN A 33 5.87 -2.62 -21.32
N ASN A 34 4.56 -2.66 -21.42
CA ASN A 34 3.78 -1.47 -21.66
C ASN A 34 3.44 -0.77 -20.35
N THR A 35 3.31 0.54 -20.39
CA THR A 35 2.96 1.36 -19.25
C THR A 35 1.74 2.22 -19.56
N VAL A 36 0.74 2.17 -18.68
CA VAL A 36 -0.43 3.05 -18.73
C VAL A 36 -0.45 3.87 -17.46
N VAL A 37 -0.47 5.19 -17.57
CA VAL A 37 -0.59 6.11 -16.43
C VAL A 37 -1.77 7.03 -16.69
N LEU A 38 -2.77 6.98 -15.81
CA LEU A 38 -3.90 7.88 -15.82
C LEU A 38 -3.77 8.92 -14.71
N GLY A 39 -3.91 10.18 -15.07
CA GLY A 39 -3.94 11.30 -14.14
C GLY A 39 -5.20 11.31 -13.28
N GLU A 40 -5.29 12.28 -12.37
CA GLU A 40 -6.40 12.42 -11.44
C GLU A 40 -7.74 12.60 -12.13
N ASN A 41 -8.81 12.09 -11.52
CA ASN A 41 -10.21 12.22 -11.95
C ASN A 41 -10.50 11.63 -13.34
N ALA A 42 -9.74 10.63 -13.77
CA ALA A 42 -9.99 9.93 -15.02
C ALA A 42 -11.31 9.13 -14.95
N LYS A 43 -12.10 9.19 -16.04
CA LYS A 43 -13.33 8.42 -16.19
C LYS A 43 -13.21 7.54 -17.45
N VAL A 44 -13.26 6.23 -17.27
CA VAL A 44 -13.18 5.26 -18.38
C VAL A 44 -14.35 4.30 -18.27
N ALA A 45 -15.29 4.37 -19.20
CA ALA A 45 -16.52 3.57 -19.14
C ALA A 45 -16.26 2.05 -19.21
N GLY A 46 -15.24 1.64 -19.93
CA GLY A 46 -14.79 0.24 -20.02
C GLY A 46 -13.50 -0.01 -19.22
N ASN A 47 -12.65 -0.88 -19.75
CA ASN A 47 -11.48 -1.36 -19.07
C ASN A 47 -10.22 -0.56 -19.42
N ILE A 48 -9.30 -0.52 -18.44
CA ILE A 48 -7.93 -0.10 -18.60
C ILE A 48 -7.06 -1.35 -18.56
N ILE A 49 -6.24 -1.58 -19.57
CA ILE A 49 -5.41 -2.78 -19.69
C ILE A 49 -3.96 -2.37 -20.00
N GLY A 50 -3.02 -2.85 -19.20
CA GLY A 50 -1.59 -2.60 -19.41
C GLY A 50 -1.08 -3.15 -20.73
N GLY A 51 -1.46 -4.38 -21.07
CA GLY A 51 -1.17 -5.03 -22.34
C GLY A 51 -2.23 -6.05 -22.73
N SER A 52 -2.64 -6.06 -24.00
CA SER A 52 -3.62 -7.00 -24.54
C SER A 52 -2.98 -7.82 -25.68
N ALA A 53 -3.11 -9.12 -25.67
CA ALA A 53 -2.47 -9.98 -26.65
C ALA A 53 -3.20 -11.31 -26.84
N LEU A 54 -2.98 -11.98 -27.97
CA LEU A 54 -3.50 -13.31 -28.17
C LEU A 54 -2.75 -14.33 -27.28
N THR A 55 -1.41 -14.24 -27.22
CA THR A 55 -0.60 -15.29 -26.58
C THR A 55 -0.12 -14.86 -25.18
N LYS A 56 0.62 -13.75 -25.06
CA LYS A 56 1.23 -13.31 -23.78
C LYS A 56 1.13 -11.82 -23.55
N ALA A 57 0.75 -11.45 -22.32
CA ALA A 57 0.68 -10.05 -21.86
C ALA A 57 1.45 -9.89 -20.53
N ASN A 58 2.77 -9.72 -20.61
CA ASN A 58 3.66 -9.81 -19.46
C ASN A 58 4.40 -8.49 -19.17
N ASN A 59 4.78 -8.28 -17.91
CA ASN A 59 5.60 -7.15 -17.46
C ASN A 59 4.96 -5.78 -17.78
N ASN A 60 3.64 -5.70 -17.80
CA ASN A 60 2.95 -4.45 -18.05
C ASN A 60 2.68 -3.71 -16.74
N THR A 61 2.60 -2.40 -16.78
CA THR A 61 2.37 -1.54 -15.63
C THR A 61 1.17 -0.65 -15.86
N VAL A 62 0.25 -0.60 -14.90
CA VAL A 62 -0.88 0.33 -14.89
C VAL A 62 -0.81 1.15 -13.60
N VAL A 63 -0.90 2.49 -13.70
CA VAL A 63 -0.93 3.41 -12.57
C VAL A 63 -2.13 4.33 -12.70
N LEU A 64 -3.02 4.32 -11.72
CA LEU A 64 -4.19 5.17 -11.64
C LEU A 64 -4.12 6.10 -10.44
N HIS A 65 -4.01 7.40 -10.70
CA HIS A 65 -4.02 8.43 -9.67
C HIS A 65 -5.43 8.66 -9.10
N LYS A 66 -5.56 9.52 -8.10
CA LYS A 66 -6.77 9.71 -7.30
C LYS A 66 -8.00 10.14 -8.11
N GLY A 67 -9.17 9.74 -7.65
CA GLY A 67 -10.46 10.19 -8.16
C GLY A 67 -10.92 9.50 -9.44
N PHE A 68 -10.30 8.39 -9.85
CA PHE A 68 -10.76 7.65 -11.03
C PHE A 68 -12.14 6.98 -10.82
N HIS A 69 -12.87 6.84 -11.93
CA HIS A 69 -14.07 5.99 -12.01
C HIS A 69 -13.99 5.22 -13.33
N ILE A 70 -13.86 3.91 -13.26
CA ILE A 70 -13.55 3.05 -14.39
C ILE A 70 -14.36 1.75 -14.35
N GLY A 71 -14.61 1.15 -15.52
CA GLY A 71 -15.29 -0.14 -15.61
C GLY A 71 -14.46 -1.25 -14.99
N GLY A 72 -13.21 -1.45 -15.40
CA GLY A 72 -12.29 -2.42 -14.84
C GLY A 72 -10.83 -2.07 -15.07
N VAL A 73 -9.91 -2.74 -14.36
CA VAL A 73 -8.47 -2.58 -14.58
C VAL A 73 -7.76 -3.93 -14.62
N GLY A 74 -6.90 -4.11 -15.62
CA GLY A 74 -6.07 -5.30 -15.77
C GLY A 74 -4.61 -4.97 -16.03
N GLY A 75 -3.70 -5.67 -15.36
CA GLY A 75 -2.27 -5.59 -15.67
C GLY A 75 -1.97 -6.15 -17.06
N GLY A 76 -2.53 -7.31 -17.40
CA GLY A 76 -2.40 -7.94 -18.70
C GLY A 76 -3.63 -8.76 -19.08
N SER A 77 -3.90 -8.85 -20.39
CA SER A 77 -4.97 -9.69 -20.94
C SER A 77 -4.42 -10.57 -22.05
N ALA A 78 -4.39 -11.89 -21.84
CA ALA A 78 -3.97 -12.84 -22.86
C ALA A 78 -4.58 -14.22 -22.61
N GLN A 79 -4.59 -15.07 -23.65
CA GLN A 79 -5.14 -16.44 -23.51
C GLN A 79 -4.19 -17.37 -22.76
N ASN A 80 -2.89 -17.32 -23.06
CA ASN A 80 -1.95 -18.29 -22.51
C ASN A 80 -1.26 -17.81 -21.23
N GLU A 81 -0.77 -16.56 -21.20
CA GLU A 81 0.01 -16.07 -20.06
C GLU A 81 -0.16 -14.57 -19.85
N SER A 82 -0.43 -14.16 -18.61
CA SER A 82 -0.51 -12.74 -18.21
C SER A 82 0.25 -12.56 -16.89
N SER A 83 1.59 -12.56 -16.95
CA SER A 83 2.46 -12.67 -15.78
C SER A 83 3.29 -11.41 -15.52
N ASN A 84 3.73 -11.24 -14.28
CA ASN A 84 4.62 -10.16 -13.83
C ASN A 84 4.07 -8.75 -14.13
N ASN A 85 2.76 -8.61 -14.16
CA ASN A 85 2.12 -7.32 -14.37
C ASN A 85 1.96 -6.59 -13.02
N THR A 86 2.02 -5.27 -13.06
CA THR A 86 1.84 -4.43 -11.88
C THR A 86 0.68 -3.46 -12.09
N VAL A 87 -0.22 -3.43 -11.12
CA VAL A 87 -1.31 -2.45 -11.05
C VAL A 87 -1.11 -1.62 -9.78
N THR A 88 -1.11 -0.28 -9.91
CA THR A 88 -0.98 0.65 -8.78
C THR A 88 -2.16 1.60 -8.74
N LEU A 89 -2.85 1.65 -7.60
CA LEU A 89 -4.07 2.43 -7.39
C LEU A 89 -3.93 3.32 -6.16
N PHE A 90 -4.46 4.56 -6.22
CA PHE A 90 -4.42 5.50 -5.09
C PHE A 90 -5.80 5.77 -4.46
N ALA A 91 -6.82 6.07 -5.26
CA ALA A 91 -8.20 6.27 -4.80
C ALA A 91 -9.17 6.31 -5.97
N GLY A 92 -10.33 5.70 -5.84
CA GLY A 92 -11.35 5.75 -6.89
C GLY A 92 -12.32 4.58 -6.85
N THR A 93 -13.08 4.44 -7.94
CA THR A 93 -14.04 3.36 -8.10
C THR A 93 -13.71 2.54 -9.34
N VAL A 94 -13.68 1.23 -9.16
CA VAL A 94 -13.65 0.23 -10.22
C VAL A 94 -15.00 -0.49 -10.18
N ASP A 95 -15.82 -0.36 -11.22
CA ASP A 95 -17.17 -0.93 -11.22
C ASP A 95 -17.16 -2.45 -11.25
N ASN A 96 -16.14 -3.06 -11.89
CA ASN A 96 -15.93 -4.49 -11.97
C ASN A 96 -14.64 -4.90 -11.26
N ASN A 97 -13.74 -5.58 -11.99
CA ASN A 97 -12.59 -6.26 -11.41
C ASN A 97 -11.31 -5.44 -11.44
N ILE A 98 -10.49 -5.62 -10.40
CA ILE A 98 -9.06 -5.33 -10.39
C ILE A 98 -8.33 -6.65 -10.64
N ALA A 99 -7.66 -6.82 -11.77
CA ALA A 99 -7.02 -8.07 -12.16
C ALA A 99 -5.51 -7.91 -12.45
N GLY A 100 -4.69 -8.83 -11.96
CA GLY A 100 -3.27 -8.90 -12.31
C GLY A 100 -3.07 -9.42 -13.73
N GLY A 101 -3.86 -10.43 -14.11
CA GLY A 101 -3.89 -11.04 -15.43
C GLY A 101 -5.16 -11.83 -15.65
N THR A 102 -5.51 -12.10 -16.91
CA THR A 102 -6.73 -12.84 -17.27
C THR A 102 -6.49 -14.33 -17.52
N SER A 103 -5.25 -14.75 -17.75
CA SER A 103 -4.91 -16.15 -18.00
C SER A 103 -4.88 -16.99 -16.72
N PHE A 104 -5.29 -18.25 -16.82
CA PHE A 104 -5.14 -19.24 -15.74
C PHE A 104 -3.67 -19.56 -15.38
N HIS A 105 -2.73 -19.25 -16.26
CA HIS A 105 -1.29 -19.44 -16.03
C HIS A 105 -0.60 -18.13 -15.60
N SER A 106 -1.36 -17.19 -15.07
CA SER A 106 -0.83 -15.92 -14.56
C SER A 106 -0.08 -16.12 -13.26
N LYS A 107 1.10 -15.51 -13.14
CA LYS A 107 1.90 -15.48 -11.89
C LYS A 107 2.84 -14.28 -11.84
N GLY A 108 3.28 -13.96 -10.63
CA GLY A 108 4.16 -12.82 -10.37
C GLY A 108 3.45 -11.47 -10.51
N ASN A 109 2.10 -11.44 -10.55
CA ASN A 109 1.34 -10.21 -10.65
C ASN A 109 1.26 -9.50 -9.29
N VAL A 110 1.40 -8.18 -9.30
CA VAL A 110 1.47 -7.34 -8.11
C VAL A 110 0.40 -6.25 -8.15
N LEU A 111 -0.36 -6.13 -7.07
CA LEU A 111 -1.23 -5.00 -6.81
C LEU A 111 -0.59 -4.10 -5.74
N ASN A 112 -0.39 -2.83 -6.06
CA ASN A 112 0.02 -1.81 -5.11
C ASN A 112 -1.16 -0.88 -4.81
N LEU A 113 -1.51 -0.76 -3.56
CA LEU A 113 -2.47 0.19 -3.04
C LEU A 113 -1.69 1.33 -2.37
N GLY A 114 -1.45 2.39 -3.15
CA GLY A 114 -0.46 3.42 -2.86
C GLY A 114 0.96 3.04 -3.28
N THR A 115 1.93 3.82 -2.83
CA THR A 115 3.39 3.60 -2.98
C THR A 115 4.13 4.04 -1.73
N ALA A 116 5.43 3.74 -1.64
CA ALA A 116 6.29 4.21 -0.54
C ALA A 116 6.43 5.75 -0.47
N LYS A 117 6.17 6.46 -1.58
CA LYS A 117 6.22 7.94 -1.62
C LYS A 117 4.88 8.57 -1.30
N GLU A 118 3.80 7.89 -1.63
CA GLU A 118 2.45 8.38 -1.47
C GLU A 118 1.55 7.22 -1.04
N GLY A 119 1.07 7.25 0.20
CA GLY A 119 0.15 6.25 0.72
C GLY A 119 -1.19 6.24 -0.03
N ILE A 120 -1.92 5.14 0.10
CA ILE A 120 -3.30 5.02 -0.39
C ILE A 120 -4.20 6.07 0.30
N GLU A 121 -5.20 6.60 -0.39
CA GLU A 121 -6.22 7.43 0.25
C GLU A 121 -7.26 6.54 0.94
N MET A 122 -7.31 6.61 2.26
CA MET A 122 -8.17 5.76 3.07
C MET A 122 -9.65 5.98 2.79
N ASN A 123 -10.45 4.91 2.86
CA ASN A 123 -11.91 4.91 2.69
C ASN A 123 -12.39 5.35 1.29
N LYS A 124 -11.51 5.38 0.28
CA LYS A 124 -11.83 5.92 -1.05
C LYS A 124 -11.72 4.91 -2.19
N LEU A 125 -11.12 3.76 -1.97
CA LEU A 125 -10.98 2.74 -3.03
C LEU A 125 -12.10 1.71 -2.93
N LYS A 126 -12.82 1.51 -4.03
CA LYS A 126 -13.90 0.53 -4.17
C LYS A 126 -13.72 -0.28 -5.44
N ALA A 127 -14.08 -1.55 -5.39
CA ALA A 127 -14.15 -2.43 -6.55
C ALA A 127 -15.23 -3.50 -6.34
N GLU A 128 -15.58 -4.22 -7.39
CA GLU A 128 -16.37 -5.43 -7.25
C GLU A 128 -15.51 -6.55 -6.70
N GLU A 129 -14.35 -6.83 -7.35
CA GLU A 129 -13.53 -7.98 -7.07
C GLU A 129 -12.03 -7.73 -7.34
N VAL A 130 -11.17 -8.53 -6.70
CA VAL A 130 -9.71 -8.56 -6.95
C VAL A 130 -9.28 -9.96 -7.37
N LEU A 131 -8.58 -10.09 -8.49
CA LEU A 131 -8.27 -11.37 -9.12
C LEU A 131 -6.80 -11.50 -9.54
N ASN A 132 -6.26 -12.73 -9.43
CA ASN A 132 -5.00 -13.13 -10.06
C ASN A 132 -3.78 -12.29 -9.68
N PHE A 133 -3.65 -11.93 -8.41
CA PHE A 133 -2.45 -11.33 -7.85
C PHE A 133 -1.75 -12.32 -6.91
N ASP A 134 -0.42 -12.42 -7.04
CA ASP A 134 0.42 -13.19 -6.13
C ASP A 134 0.83 -12.35 -4.91
N THR A 135 0.85 -11.03 -5.08
CA THR A 135 1.20 -10.07 -4.02
C THR A 135 0.29 -8.86 -4.03
N ILE A 136 -0.18 -8.47 -2.85
CA ILE A 136 -0.88 -7.19 -2.63
C ILE A 136 -0.10 -6.40 -1.59
N ASN A 137 0.29 -5.19 -1.96
CA ASN A 137 1.01 -4.25 -1.11
C ASN A 137 0.09 -3.10 -0.69
N PHE A 138 -0.04 -2.89 0.61
CA PHE A 138 -0.81 -1.81 1.21
C PHE A 138 0.15 -0.77 1.77
N TYR A 139 0.28 0.36 1.12
CA TYR A 139 1.06 1.50 1.59
C TYR A 139 0.16 2.47 2.35
N LEU A 140 0.16 2.38 3.68
CA LEU A 140 -0.70 3.22 4.51
C LEU A 140 -0.18 4.67 4.54
N PRO A 141 -1.06 5.67 4.57
CA PRO A 141 -0.66 7.08 4.71
C PRO A 141 -0.36 7.42 6.17
N ASP A 142 0.35 8.52 6.40
CA ASP A 142 0.70 9.01 7.74
C ASP A 142 -0.53 9.32 8.61
N ASN A 143 -1.64 9.71 7.99
CA ASN A 143 -2.89 10.08 8.65
C ASN A 143 -3.89 8.92 8.81
N VAL A 144 -3.45 7.68 8.62
CA VAL A 144 -4.28 6.49 8.84
C VAL A 144 -4.78 6.41 10.28
N ARG A 145 -6.02 5.95 10.47
CA ARG A 145 -6.70 5.88 11.77
C ARG A 145 -7.29 4.51 12.04
N HIS A 146 -7.62 4.27 13.29
CA HIS A 146 -8.42 3.11 13.70
C HIS A 146 -9.74 3.03 12.89
N ASN A 147 -10.08 1.83 12.43
CA ASN A 147 -11.24 1.50 11.58
C ASN A 147 -11.23 2.08 10.17
N ASP A 148 -10.14 2.72 9.72
CA ASP A 148 -10.01 3.07 8.31
C ASP A 148 -9.98 1.82 7.43
N THR A 149 -10.48 1.95 6.20
CA THR A 149 -10.52 0.88 5.21
C THR A 149 -9.68 1.24 4.00
N VAL A 150 -8.81 0.33 3.56
CA VAL A 150 -8.03 0.52 2.33
C VAL A 150 -8.86 0.19 1.10
N LEU A 151 -9.43 -1.01 1.03
CA LEU A 151 -10.18 -1.49 -0.12
C LEU A 151 -11.54 -2.06 0.30
N ASN A 152 -12.61 -1.52 -0.27
CA ASN A 152 -13.97 -2.03 -0.13
C ASN A 152 -14.34 -2.84 -1.38
N LEU A 153 -14.79 -4.08 -1.18
CA LEU A 153 -15.25 -4.98 -2.24
C LEU A 153 -16.74 -5.27 -2.10
N SER A 154 -17.45 -5.24 -3.23
CA SER A 154 -18.88 -5.54 -3.30
C SER A 154 -19.19 -6.98 -3.69
N THR A 155 -18.17 -7.80 -3.97
CA THR A 155 -18.36 -9.22 -4.32
C THR A 155 -19.02 -10.02 -3.20
N SER A 156 -19.73 -11.05 -3.60
CA SER A 156 -20.35 -11.99 -2.67
C SER A 156 -19.35 -12.93 -2.00
N TYR A 157 -18.25 -13.26 -2.64
CA TYR A 157 -17.21 -14.10 -2.06
C TYR A 157 -15.87 -13.94 -2.81
N LEU A 158 -14.83 -13.56 -2.09
CA LEU A 158 -13.50 -13.32 -2.65
C LEU A 158 -12.53 -14.47 -2.33
N GLN A 159 -11.89 -15.02 -3.36
CA GLN A 159 -10.83 -16.02 -3.20
C GLN A 159 -9.45 -15.42 -3.46
N LEU A 160 -8.73 -15.11 -2.40
CA LEU A 160 -7.35 -14.62 -2.47
C LEU A 160 -6.30 -15.75 -2.37
N GLY A 161 -6.73 -16.95 -1.94
CA GLY A 161 -5.86 -18.12 -1.86
C GLY A 161 -4.55 -17.86 -1.10
N ASN A 162 -3.43 -18.18 -1.73
CA ASN A 162 -2.08 -18.03 -1.17
C ASN A 162 -1.43 -16.66 -1.45
N THR A 163 -2.20 -15.65 -1.84
CA THR A 163 -1.68 -14.29 -2.11
C THR A 163 -0.90 -13.76 -0.91
N THR A 164 0.28 -13.23 -1.15
CA THR A 164 1.09 -12.57 -0.11
C THR A 164 0.58 -11.14 0.13
N MET A 165 0.27 -10.80 1.38
CA MET A 165 -0.18 -9.49 1.81
C MET A 165 0.95 -8.76 2.53
N ASN A 166 1.32 -7.58 2.06
CA ASN A 166 2.35 -6.75 2.69
C ASN A 166 1.73 -5.41 3.12
N ALA A 167 1.75 -5.10 4.40
CA ALA A 167 1.33 -3.81 4.92
C ALA A 167 2.56 -2.96 5.30
N TYR A 168 2.68 -1.80 4.69
CA TYR A 168 3.73 -0.80 4.97
C TYR A 168 3.14 0.31 5.82
N VAL A 169 3.56 0.37 7.09
CA VAL A 169 3.08 1.34 8.08
C VAL A 169 4.11 2.46 8.19
N PRO A 170 3.73 3.74 8.01
CA PRO A 170 4.64 4.86 8.24
C PRO A 170 5.10 4.93 9.70
N GLY A 171 6.35 5.32 9.93
CA GLY A 171 6.92 5.43 11.28
C GLY A 171 6.26 6.48 12.16
N ASN A 172 5.57 7.44 11.57
CA ASN A 172 4.82 8.52 12.21
C ASN A 172 3.30 8.30 12.24
N ALA A 173 2.81 7.14 11.81
CA ALA A 173 1.39 6.79 11.90
C ALA A 173 0.93 6.80 13.36
N ASN A 174 -0.17 7.53 13.64
CA ASN A 174 -0.73 7.63 14.99
C ASN A 174 -1.68 6.45 15.29
N LEU A 175 -1.11 5.24 15.30
CA LEU A 175 -1.82 4.00 15.62
C LEU A 175 -1.30 3.42 16.92
N HIS A 176 -2.22 2.93 17.74
CA HIS A 176 -1.97 2.45 19.09
C HIS A 176 -2.25 0.95 19.21
N SER A 177 -1.86 0.38 20.30
CA SER A 177 -2.16 -0.99 20.64
C SER A 177 -3.66 -1.27 20.67
N GLY A 178 -4.08 -2.27 19.90
CA GLY A 178 -5.48 -2.65 19.74
C GLY A 178 -6.17 -1.93 18.58
N ASP A 179 -5.53 -0.96 17.94
CA ASP A 179 -6.07 -0.35 16.73
C ASP A 179 -6.12 -1.36 15.58
N VAL A 180 -7.14 -1.22 14.77
CA VAL A 180 -7.40 -2.06 13.59
C VAL A 180 -7.51 -1.18 12.36
N VAL A 181 -6.86 -1.60 11.28
CA VAL A 181 -7.06 -1.04 9.94
C VAL A 181 -7.57 -2.15 9.04
N HIS A 182 -8.69 -1.93 8.38
CA HIS A 182 -9.26 -2.91 7.46
C HIS A 182 -8.53 -2.82 6.12
N LEU A 183 -7.64 -3.78 5.84
CA LEU A 183 -6.93 -3.83 4.56
C LEU A 183 -7.89 -4.14 3.41
N ILE A 184 -8.79 -5.10 3.62
CA ILE A 184 -9.86 -5.44 2.68
C ILE A 184 -11.15 -5.68 3.45
N LYS A 185 -12.24 -5.07 2.99
CA LYS A 185 -13.61 -5.41 3.39
C LYS A 185 -14.33 -6.06 2.23
N ALA A 186 -15.03 -7.18 2.47
CA ALA A 186 -15.89 -7.85 1.50
C ALA A 186 -17.29 -8.07 2.09
N ASN A 187 -18.33 -7.89 1.28
CA ASN A 187 -19.71 -7.95 1.78
C ASN A 187 -20.07 -9.32 2.36
N ASP A 188 -19.78 -10.39 1.65
CA ASP A 188 -20.24 -11.74 2.01
C ASP A 188 -19.10 -12.68 2.46
N GLY A 189 -17.87 -12.25 2.34
CA GLY A 189 -16.73 -12.95 2.88
C GLY A 189 -15.53 -13.06 1.93
N LEU A 190 -14.41 -13.47 2.48
CA LEU A 190 -13.17 -13.69 1.75
C LEU A 190 -12.44 -14.93 2.28
N PHE A 191 -11.74 -15.62 1.39
CA PHE A 191 -10.87 -16.72 1.72
C PHE A 191 -9.42 -16.32 1.43
N TRP A 192 -8.57 -16.44 2.45
CA TRP A 192 -7.14 -16.19 2.35
C TRP A 192 -6.37 -17.14 3.26
N SER A 193 -5.34 -17.77 2.71
CA SER A 193 -4.44 -18.69 3.41
C SER A 193 -2.97 -18.34 3.18
N GLY A 194 -2.72 -17.16 2.62
CA GLY A 194 -1.39 -16.70 2.27
C GLY A 194 -0.59 -16.17 3.45
N LYS A 195 0.51 -15.50 3.14
CA LYS A 195 1.43 -14.91 4.12
C LYS A 195 1.16 -13.42 4.28
N GLY A 196 1.04 -12.96 5.54
CA GLY A 196 0.96 -11.55 5.93
C GLY A 196 2.30 -11.04 6.48
N ASN A 197 2.81 -9.95 5.92
CA ASN A 197 4.01 -9.26 6.39
C ASN A 197 3.67 -7.82 6.75
N VAL A 198 4.22 -7.33 7.86
CA VAL A 198 4.07 -5.93 8.28
C VAL A 198 5.45 -5.28 8.28
N TYR A 199 5.55 -4.10 7.69
CA TYR A 199 6.78 -3.31 7.60
C TYR A 199 6.56 -1.94 8.24
N GLN A 200 7.52 -1.48 9.02
CA GLN A 200 7.61 -0.08 9.43
C GLN A 200 8.67 0.61 8.54
N GLY A 201 8.20 1.43 7.60
CA GLY A 201 9.04 1.84 6.48
C GLY A 201 9.49 0.63 5.66
N ILE A 202 10.81 0.40 5.55
CA ILE A 202 11.40 -0.75 4.84
C ILE A 202 11.76 -1.92 5.76
N THR A 203 11.63 -1.76 7.09
CA THR A 203 12.02 -2.77 8.08
C THR A 203 10.85 -3.67 8.40
N LEU A 204 11.06 -4.98 8.32
CA LEU A 204 10.05 -5.97 8.72
C LEU A 204 9.78 -5.87 10.24
N ALA A 205 8.51 -5.69 10.62
CA ALA A 205 8.09 -5.39 11.98
C ALA A 205 6.97 -6.34 12.46
N HIS A 206 7.27 -7.62 12.58
CA HIS A 206 6.31 -8.65 13.04
C HIS A 206 5.75 -8.39 14.45
N ASP A 207 6.48 -7.65 15.25
CA ASP A 207 6.06 -7.34 16.62
C ASP A 207 5.13 -6.12 16.68
N LEU A 208 5.06 -5.32 15.61
CA LEU A 208 4.24 -4.13 15.54
C LEU A 208 2.75 -4.46 15.34
N ALA A 209 2.46 -5.33 14.39
CA ALA A 209 1.10 -5.68 14.03
C ALA A 209 1.03 -7.06 13.37
N SER A 210 -0.18 -7.57 13.14
CA SER A 210 -0.44 -8.81 12.40
C SER A 210 -1.57 -8.64 11.42
N ILE A 211 -1.51 -9.37 10.31
CA ILE A 211 -2.57 -9.44 9.29
C ILE A 211 -3.31 -10.76 9.48
N ALA A 212 -4.64 -10.68 9.63
CA ALA A 212 -5.50 -11.85 9.79
C ALA A 212 -6.91 -11.59 9.29
N LEU A 213 -7.62 -12.67 8.95
CA LEU A 213 -9.06 -12.63 8.71
C LEU A 213 -9.82 -12.43 10.02
N THR A 214 -10.92 -11.69 9.96
CA THR A 214 -11.91 -11.65 11.03
C THR A 214 -12.63 -12.99 11.18
N ALA A 215 -13.25 -13.25 12.34
CA ALA A 215 -13.93 -14.52 12.61
C ALA A 215 -15.11 -14.79 11.66
N ASP A 216 -15.74 -13.76 11.12
CA ASP A 216 -16.82 -13.85 10.11
C ASP A 216 -16.28 -13.89 8.67
N ASN A 217 -14.97 -13.87 8.49
CA ASN A 217 -14.27 -13.80 7.20
C ASN A 217 -14.67 -12.62 6.29
N LYS A 218 -15.22 -11.54 6.84
CA LYS A 218 -15.62 -10.37 6.03
C LYS A 218 -14.51 -9.32 5.88
N ASN A 219 -13.53 -9.34 6.76
CA ASN A 219 -12.42 -8.41 6.70
C ASN A 219 -11.08 -9.13 6.75
N LEU A 220 -10.11 -8.58 6.03
CA LEU A 220 -8.70 -8.82 6.25
C LEU A 220 -8.13 -7.63 7.01
N ASP A 221 -7.80 -7.85 8.28
CA ASP A 221 -7.44 -6.80 9.22
C ASP A 221 -5.95 -6.76 9.52
N LEU A 222 -5.40 -5.55 9.59
CA LEU A 222 -4.13 -5.24 10.22
C LEU A 222 -4.42 -4.80 11.66
N THR A 223 -4.04 -5.63 12.64
CA THR A 223 -4.26 -5.37 14.07
C THR A 223 -2.94 -5.04 14.75
N PHE A 224 -2.85 -3.88 15.40
CA PHE A 224 -1.67 -3.42 16.11
C PHE A 224 -1.55 -4.12 17.45
N LYS A 225 -0.39 -4.71 17.70
CA LYS A 225 -0.08 -5.44 18.92
C LYS A 225 0.21 -4.46 20.07
N ARG A 226 -0.07 -4.89 21.30
CA ARG A 226 0.45 -4.17 22.47
C ARG A 226 1.96 -4.16 22.40
N SER A 227 2.59 -2.99 22.29
CA SER A 227 3.96 -2.89 22.71
C SER A 227 3.99 -3.23 24.21
N ASN A 228 4.81 -4.18 24.62
CA ASN A 228 5.23 -4.32 26.01
C ASN A 228 6.19 -3.14 26.31
N GLN A 229 5.71 -1.90 26.17
CA GLN A 229 6.36 -0.80 26.82
C GLN A 229 6.18 -1.06 28.31
N GLN A 230 7.27 -1.49 28.95
CA GLN A 230 7.41 -1.37 30.39
C GLN A 230 6.79 -0.02 30.75
N LYS A 231 5.71 -0.10 31.54
CA LYS A 231 5.14 1.03 32.23
C LYS A 231 6.32 1.67 32.97
N ILE A 232 6.87 2.73 32.41
CA ILE A 232 7.74 3.62 33.17
C ILE A 232 6.79 4.20 34.20
N THR A 233 6.71 3.55 35.35
CA THR A 233 6.11 4.15 36.53
C THR A 233 6.90 5.41 36.74
N PRO A 234 6.25 6.60 36.78
CA PRO A 234 6.91 7.79 37.22
C PRO A 234 7.49 7.43 38.59
N VAL A 235 8.80 7.50 38.72
CA VAL A 235 9.44 7.50 40.03
C VAL A 235 8.91 8.76 40.69
N THR A 236 7.88 8.60 41.52
CA THR A 236 7.47 9.64 42.44
C THR A 236 8.62 9.74 43.43
N ASP A 237 9.45 10.73 43.18
CA ASP A 237 10.50 11.16 44.12
C ASP A 237 9.81 11.47 45.45
N SER A 238 9.87 10.47 46.37
CA SER A 238 9.47 10.66 47.72
C SER A 238 10.50 11.58 48.36
N LYS A 239 10.09 12.81 48.61
CA LYS A 239 10.52 13.74 49.63
C LYS A 239 11.86 13.39 50.31
N THR A 240 12.94 13.94 49.81
CA THR A 240 14.07 14.27 50.65
C THR A 240 14.03 15.78 50.91
N LYS A 241 13.72 16.11 52.16
CA LYS A 241 13.80 17.42 52.78
C LYS A 241 15.20 18.03 52.54
N PRO A 242 15.35 19.31 52.19
CA PRO A 242 16.69 19.89 52.09
C PRO A 242 17.31 20.00 53.49
N VAL A 243 18.44 19.34 53.66
CA VAL A 243 19.33 19.61 54.81
C VAL A 243 20.08 20.88 54.52
N VAL A 244 19.74 21.92 55.25
CA VAL A 244 20.49 23.19 55.30
C VAL A 244 21.81 22.89 56.00
N ASN A 245 22.91 22.92 55.27
CA ASN A 245 24.24 22.91 55.88
C ASN A 245 24.86 24.29 55.73
N THR A 246 24.77 25.07 56.81
CA THR A 246 25.49 26.34 56.97
C THR A 246 26.92 26.04 57.34
N ASN A 247 27.85 26.25 56.42
CA ASN A 247 29.24 26.56 56.78
C ASN A 247 29.82 27.54 55.74
N THR A 248 29.87 28.78 56.19
CA THR A 248 30.61 29.88 55.63
C THR A 248 32.10 29.67 55.67
N THR A 249 32.78 29.74 54.56
CA THR A 249 34.15 30.29 54.53
C THR A 249 34.39 31.02 53.21
N ALA A 250 34.60 32.32 53.37
CA ALA A 250 34.94 33.19 52.28
C ALA A 250 36.39 33.01 51.83
N THR A 251 36.66 32.91 50.53
CA THR A 251 37.99 33.22 49.99
C THR A 251 37.83 34.02 48.69
N LYS A 252 38.61 35.07 48.68
CA LYS A 252 38.73 36.23 47.78
C LYS A 252 39.09 35.85 46.33
N PRO A 253 38.73 36.66 45.35
CA PRO A 253 39.09 36.39 43.94
C PRO A 253 40.51 36.82 43.63
N VAL A 254 41.22 36.00 42.85
CA VAL A 254 42.50 36.37 42.21
C VAL A 254 42.22 36.73 40.77
N VAL A 255 42.49 38.01 40.45
CA VAL A 255 42.54 38.56 39.12
C VAL A 255 43.87 38.16 38.48
N ASN A 256 43.87 37.57 37.32
CA ASN A 256 45.08 37.46 36.51
C ASN A 256 44.78 37.92 35.08
N THR A 257 45.26 39.14 34.80
CA THR A 257 45.38 39.77 33.50
C THR A 257 46.69 39.22 32.84
N ASN A 258 46.60 38.71 31.62
CA ASN A 258 47.75 38.78 30.71
C ASN A 258 47.26 38.93 29.26
N THR A 259 47.49 40.12 28.79
CA THR A 259 47.46 40.61 27.43
C THR A 259 48.75 40.10 26.73
N THR A 260 48.66 39.59 25.52
CA THR A 260 49.79 39.67 24.57
C THR A 260 49.26 39.84 23.16
N VAL A 261 49.54 40.97 22.59
CA VAL A 261 49.44 41.34 21.18
C VAL A 261 50.76 40.96 20.52
N THR A 262 50.72 40.34 19.31
CA THR A 262 51.76 40.54 18.29
C THR A 262 51.28 40.09 16.91
N LYS A 263 51.27 41.03 16.02
CA LYS A 263 51.52 41.24 14.58
C LYS A 263 50.80 40.33 13.57
#